data_44c95640cc98ce709198ce555da40155
#
_entry.id   44c95640cc98ce709198ce555da40155
#
_cell.length_a   1.000
_cell.length_b   1.000
_cell.length_c   1.000
_cell.angle_alpha   90.00
_cell.angle_beta   90.00
_cell.angle_gamma   90.00
#
_symmetry.space_group_name_H-M   'P 1'
#
loop_
_entity.id
_entity.type
_entity.pdbx_description
1 polymer ?
#
loop_
_entity_poly.entity_id
_entity_poly.type
_entity_poly.pdbx_seq_one_letter_code
_entity_poly.pdbx_strand_id
1 'polypeptide(L)'
;MATHSNQYPCSVKQAIKQQAGLLGFEACGMAEAGRVSAEASLRYSRWLAAGHHDCMQYAERYCDVRDDVTLLLPEARTVISVALNYYHEQCQRPDVPQIARYAYGNDYHEVMRSKLLQLAAFIENQTGAATRVCVDTAPIREKYWAQQAGIGFVGRNNLLIVPGKGSFFFLGEVVTTLALEPDEPCTMVCGECRRCVEACPGGALSADGSAADARRCLSCQLIERRGELPEWVAQAKGNRLYGCDECQLCCPHNAKAQPTGEPLFAPREEILNLTAADIEAMTQPQFSRIFAHSAIKRAKLEGLKRNLKR
;
A
#
# COMPACT_ATOMS: atom_id res chain seq x y z
N MET A 1 -4.88 -19.14 -41.78
CA MET A 1 -4.25 -18.29 -40.78
C MET A 1 -4.50 -18.95 -39.42
N ALA A 2 -3.50 -19.62 -38.88
CA ALA A 2 -3.62 -20.34 -37.59
C ALA A 2 -3.41 -19.35 -36.47
N THR A 3 -4.45 -19.09 -35.67
CA THR A 3 -4.38 -18.37 -34.42
C THR A 3 -3.58 -19.24 -33.45
N HIS A 4 -2.31 -18.91 -33.23
CA HIS A 4 -1.54 -19.51 -32.14
C HIS A 4 -2.09 -18.95 -30.81
N SER A 5 -3.07 -19.62 -30.24
CA SER A 5 -3.38 -19.52 -28.83
C SER A 5 -2.27 -20.24 -28.05
N ASN A 6 -1.16 -19.55 -27.81
CA ASN A 6 -0.11 -20.04 -26.94
C ASN A 6 -0.58 -19.90 -25.48
N GLN A 7 -1.49 -20.77 -25.07
CA GLN A 7 -1.86 -20.94 -23.66
C GLN A 7 -0.76 -21.77 -23.01
N TYR A 8 0.06 -21.12 -22.17
CA TYR A 8 0.94 -21.85 -21.27
C TYR A 8 0.06 -22.72 -20.35
N PRO A 9 0.42 -23.99 -20.14
CA PRO A 9 -0.39 -24.90 -19.34
C PRO A 9 -0.58 -24.38 -17.91
N CYS A 10 -1.65 -24.81 -17.26
CA CYS A 10 -2.01 -24.51 -15.86
C CYS A 10 -0.81 -24.58 -14.88
N SER A 11 0.21 -25.32 -15.24
CA SER A 11 1.45 -25.48 -14.49
C SER A 11 2.26 -24.17 -14.31
N VAL A 12 2.33 -23.26 -15.30
CA VAL A 12 3.14 -22.02 -15.20
C VAL A 12 2.48 -21.02 -14.24
N LYS A 13 1.17 -20.80 -14.35
CA LYS A 13 0.39 -19.97 -13.41
C LYS A 13 0.55 -20.47 -11.98
N GLN A 14 0.42 -21.79 -11.78
CA GLN A 14 0.59 -22.39 -10.47
C GLN A 14 2.02 -22.29 -9.94
N ALA A 15 3.03 -22.48 -10.79
CA ALA A 15 4.43 -22.32 -10.42
C ALA A 15 4.74 -20.87 -9.97
N ILE A 16 4.18 -19.87 -10.64
CA ILE A 16 4.31 -18.47 -10.25
C ILE A 16 3.65 -18.22 -8.89
N LYS A 17 2.43 -18.70 -8.67
CA LYS A 17 1.76 -18.59 -7.36
C LYS A 17 2.53 -19.28 -6.24
N GLN A 18 3.08 -20.46 -6.53
CA GLN A 18 3.91 -21.20 -5.58
C GLN A 18 5.21 -20.44 -5.27
N GLN A 19 5.89 -19.91 -6.28
CA GLN A 19 7.10 -19.09 -6.10
C GLN A 19 6.80 -17.83 -5.28
N ALA A 20 5.68 -17.16 -5.55
CA ALA A 20 5.24 -16.02 -4.73
C ALA A 20 5.05 -16.43 -3.26
N GLY A 21 4.43 -17.58 -2.99
CA GLY A 21 4.31 -18.13 -1.64
C GLY A 21 5.66 -18.42 -0.98
N LEU A 22 6.61 -19.01 -1.70
CA LEU A 22 7.98 -19.26 -1.21
C LEU A 22 8.74 -17.96 -0.89
N LEU A 23 8.43 -16.87 -1.61
CA LEU A 23 8.95 -15.53 -1.32
C LEU A 23 8.25 -14.84 -0.14
N GLY A 24 7.24 -15.48 0.47
CA GLY A 24 6.51 -14.99 1.64
C GLY A 24 5.27 -14.16 1.31
N PHE A 25 4.89 -14.00 0.03
CA PHE A 25 3.64 -13.35 -0.32
C PHE A 25 2.45 -14.21 0.10
N GLU A 26 1.51 -13.64 0.85
CA GLU A 26 0.34 -14.35 1.35
C GLU A 26 -0.84 -14.40 0.36
N ALA A 27 -0.78 -13.61 -0.68
CA ALA A 27 -1.71 -13.67 -1.81
C ALA A 27 -0.98 -13.33 -3.10
N CYS A 28 -1.37 -14.02 -4.18
CA CYS A 28 -0.88 -13.81 -5.53
C CYS A 28 -2.01 -14.11 -6.52
N GLY A 29 -2.32 -13.15 -7.38
CA GLY A 29 -3.36 -13.28 -8.40
C GLY A 29 -2.96 -12.62 -9.70
N MET A 30 -3.67 -12.98 -10.78
CA MET A 30 -3.43 -12.51 -12.14
C MET A 30 -4.65 -11.78 -12.69
N ALA A 31 -4.40 -10.64 -13.35
CA ALA A 31 -5.41 -9.90 -14.09
C ALA A 31 -4.93 -9.69 -15.53
N GLU A 32 -5.84 -9.57 -16.49
CA GLU A 32 -5.52 -9.17 -17.84
C GLU A 32 -4.96 -7.74 -17.85
N ALA A 33 -3.80 -7.52 -18.48
CA ALA A 33 -3.21 -6.21 -18.62
C ALA A 33 -3.98 -5.36 -19.63
N GLY A 34 -4.12 -4.06 -19.36
CA GLY A 34 -4.83 -3.13 -20.24
C GLY A 34 -5.19 -1.83 -19.53
N ARG A 35 -6.24 -1.20 -20.01
CA ARG A 35 -6.79 -0.01 -19.39
C ARG A 35 -7.66 -0.38 -18.19
N VAL A 36 -7.60 0.45 -17.15
CA VAL A 36 -8.56 0.35 -16.05
C VAL A 36 -9.98 0.65 -16.56
N SER A 37 -10.99 0.20 -15.83
CA SER A 37 -12.37 0.47 -16.21
C SER A 37 -12.65 1.99 -16.30
N ALA A 38 -13.56 2.38 -17.19
CA ALA A 38 -13.98 3.78 -17.34
C ALA A 38 -14.48 4.38 -16.02
N GLU A 39 -15.15 3.59 -15.19
CA GLU A 39 -15.58 4.01 -13.85
C GLU A 39 -14.39 4.30 -12.93
N ALA A 40 -13.39 3.43 -12.90
CA ALA A 40 -12.19 3.62 -12.08
C ALA A 40 -11.40 4.86 -12.54
N SER A 41 -11.27 5.09 -13.86
CA SER A 41 -10.63 6.27 -14.43
C SER A 41 -11.39 7.55 -14.03
N LEU A 42 -12.72 7.56 -14.21
CA LEU A 42 -13.56 8.70 -13.87
C LEU A 42 -13.53 9.02 -12.37
N ARG A 43 -13.57 8.00 -11.51
CA ARG A 43 -13.45 8.20 -10.05
C ARG A 43 -12.15 8.87 -9.67
N TYR A 44 -11.03 8.46 -10.26
CA TYR A 44 -9.72 9.06 -10.00
C TYR A 44 -9.65 10.50 -10.51
N SER A 45 -10.13 10.76 -11.71
CA SER A 45 -10.15 12.12 -12.29
C SER A 45 -11.00 13.08 -11.45
N ARG A 46 -12.15 12.63 -10.94
CA ARG A 46 -13.00 13.40 -10.01
C ARG A 46 -12.28 13.68 -8.68
N TRP A 47 -11.56 12.68 -8.15
CA TRP A 47 -10.78 12.83 -6.92
C TRP A 47 -9.67 13.88 -7.08
N LEU A 48 -8.96 13.88 -8.22
CA LEU A 48 -7.96 14.90 -8.55
C LEU A 48 -8.62 16.27 -8.74
N ALA A 49 -9.68 16.37 -9.53
CA ALA A 49 -10.37 17.63 -9.81
C ALA A 49 -10.94 18.27 -8.53
N ALA A 50 -11.36 17.49 -7.54
CA ALA A 50 -11.80 17.96 -6.24
C ALA A 50 -10.64 18.38 -5.31
N GLY A 51 -9.38 18.24 -5.72
CA GLY A 51 -8.20 18.54 -4.91
C GLY A 51 -8.02 17.59 -3.71
N HIS A 52 -8.66 16.42 -3.74
CA HIS A 52 -8.63 15.46 -2.63
C HIS A 52 -7.24 14.81 -2.42
N HIS A 53 -6.31 14.97 -3.35
CA HIS A 53 -4.92 14.52 -3.24
C HIS A 53 -4.04 15.44 -2.36
N ASP A 54 -4.51 16.64 -2.01
CA ASP A 54 -3.81 17.61 -1.17
C ASP A 54 -2.36 17.88 -1.66
N CYS A 55 -1.38 17.67 -0.80
CA CYS A 55 0.04 17.86 -1.09
C CYS A 55 0.71 16.72 -1.87
N MET A 56 -0.03 15.66 -2.21
CA MET A 56 0.48 14.52 -2.99
C MET A 56 0.50 14.82 -4.49
N GLN A 57 1.26 15.84 -4.90
CA GLN A 57 1.36 16.28 -6.32
C GLN A 57 1.78 15.18 -7.29
N TYR A 58 2.45 14.12 -6.80
CA TYR A 58 2.79 12.96 -7.61
C TYR A 58 1.55 12.19 -8.12
N ALA A 59 0.40 12.38 -7.48
CA ALA A 59 -0.86 11.77 -7.93
C ALA A 59 -1.37 12.35 -9.26
N GLU A 60 -1.01 13.60 -9.59
CA GLU A 60 -1.38 14.25 -10.85
C GLU A 60 -0.51 13.79 -12.02
N ARG A 61 0.62 13.13 -11.73
CA ARG A 61 1.58 12.74 -12.76
C ARG A 61 1.22 11.38 -13.36
N TYR A 62 1.49 11.23 -14.65
CA TYR A 62 1.35 9.95 -15.36
C TYR A 62 -0.07 9.36 -15.26
N CYS A 63 -1.11 10.20 -15.36
CA CYS A 63 -2.50 9.73 -15.30
C CYS A 63 -2.84 8.75 -16.41
N ASP A 64 -2.28 8.95 -17.60
CA ASP A 64 -2.38 8.07 -18.76
C ASP A 64 -1.80 6.67 -18.45
N VAL A 65 -0.61 6.64 -17.87
CA VAL A 65 0.06 5.39 -17.45
C VAL A 65 -0.70 4.70 -16.32
N ARG A 66 -1.26 5.48 -15.38
CA ARG A 66 -2.11 4.94 -14.31
C ARG A 66 -3.41 4.33 -14.84
N ASP A 67 -3.89 4.84 -15.97
CA ASP A 67 -5.10 4.35 -16.62
C ASP A 67 -4.83 3.20 -17.59
N ASP A 68 -3.60 3.05 -18.08
CA ASP A 68 -3.22 2.02 -19.02
C ASP A 68 -1.85 1.42 -18.68
N VAL A 69 -1.88 0.25 -18.07
CA VAL A 69 -0.67 -0.45 -17.61
C VAL A 69 0.23 -0.90 -18.76
N THR A 70 -0.29 -1.00 -19.99
CA THR A 70 0.50 -1.34 -21.17
C THR A 70 1.52 -0.26 -21.53
N LEU A 71 1.34 0.96 -21.04
CA LEU A 71 2.32 2.04 -21.18
C LEU A 71 3.54 1.88 -20.24
N LEU A 72 3.44 1.03 -19.21
CA LEU A 72 4.57 0.67 -18.34
C LEU A 72 5.47 -0.38 -18.98
N LEU A 73 4.89 -1.30 -19.73
CA LEU A 73 5.58 -2.36 -20.45
C LEU A 73 4.82 -2.58 -21.78
N PRO A 74 5.41 -2.23 -22.91
CA PRO A 74 4.83 -2.55 -24.23
C PRO A 74 4.54 -4.05 -24.34
N GLU A 75 3.44 -4.39 -25.00
CA GLU A 75 2.99 -5.77 -25.19
C GLU A 75 2.62 -6.51 -23.89
N ALA A 76 2.46 -5.80 -22.77
CA ALA A 76 1.98 -6.40 -21.53
C ALA A 76 0.65 -7.15 -21.74
N ARG A 77 0.57 -8.36 -21.18
CA ARG A 77 -0.60 -9.24 -21.28
C ARG A 77 -1.19 -9.56 -19.91
N THR A 78 -0.37 -9.56 -18.86
CA THR A 78 -0.83 -9.91 -17.51
C THR A 78 -0.24 -8.95 -16.48
N VAL A 79 -1.06 -8.58 -15.51
CA VAL A 79 -0.65 -7.96 -14.25
C VAL A 79 -0.73 -9.04 -13.16
N ILE A 80 0.40 -9.38 -12.58
CA ILE A 80 0.49 -10.28 -11.43
C ILE A 80 0.55 -9.41 -10.19
N SER A 81 -0.51 -9.39 -9.37
CA SER A 81 -0.53 -8.68 -8.10
C SER A 81 -0.21 -9.61 -6.96
N VAL A 82 0.51 -9.09 -5.97
CA VAL A 82 0.86 -9.82 -4.74
C VAL A 82 0.59 -8.97 -3.51
N ALA A 83 0.37 -9.64 -2.37
CA ALA A 83 0.18 -8.99 -1.08
C ALA A 83 1.12 -9.62 -0.03
N LEU A 84 1.88 -8.76 0.66
CA LEU A 84 2.82 -9.14 1.74
C LEU A 84 2.34 -8.55 3.06
N ASN A 85 2.09 -9.41 4.03
CA ASN A 85 1.62 -9.05 5.36
C ASN A 85 2.70 -8.29 6.15
N TYR A 86 2.29 -7.24 6.90
CA TYR A 86 3.16 -6.51 7.82
C TYR A 86 2.64 -6.44 9.25
N TYR A 87 1.57 -7.13 9.56
CA TYR A 87 0.97 -7.08 10.89
C TYR A 87 1.86 -7.72 11.94
N HIS A 88 1.96 -7.06 13.09
CA HIS A 88 2.55 -7.58 14.32
C HIS A 88 1.62 -7.32 15.50
N GLU A 89 1.60 -8.23 16.46
CA GLU A 89 0.87 -8.03 17.72
C GLU A 89 1.57 -6.99 18.60
N GLN A 90 2.91 -6.99 18.58
CA GLN A 90 3.70 -6.01 19.30
C GLN A 90 3.42 -4.60 18.78
N CYS A 91 3.17 -3.67 19.68
CA CYS A 91 2.91 -2.27 19.37
C CYS A 91 3.58 -1.36 20.40
N GLN A 92 3.65 -0.07 20.07
CA GLN A 92 4.15 0.94 20.97
C GLN A 92 3.26 1.07 22.20
N ARG A 93 3.87 1.45 23.33
CA ARG A 93 3.12 1.85 24.53
C ARG A 93 2.27 3.08 24.23
N PRO A 94 1.10 3.25 24.88
CA PRO A 94 0.22 4.40 24.62
C PRO A 94 0.81 5.76 25.02
N ASP A 95 1.79 5.77 25.93
CA ASP A 95 2.42 6.98 26.49
C ASP A 95 3.55 7.57 25.62
N VAL A 96 3.99 6.86 24.57
CA VAL A 96 4.98 7.36 23.61
C VAL A 96 4.34 7.89 22.34
N PRO A 97 5.04 8.73 21.54
CA PRO A 97 4.56 9.20 20.26
C PRO A 97 4.26 8.04 19.31
N GLN A 98 3.04 7.98 18.77
CA GLN A 98 2.56 6.85 17.99
C GLN A 98 3.00 6.92 16.53
N ILE A 99 3.50 5.83 16.03
CA ILE A 99 3.90 5.60 14.65
C ILE A 99 2.99 4.53 14.06
N ALA A 100 2.54 4.69 12.84
CA ALA A 100 1.73 3.68 12.14
C ALA A 100 2.49 2.36 12.01
N ARG A 101 1.81 1.23 12.24
CA ARG A 101 2.39 -0.12 12.33
C ARG A 101 3.22 -0.51 11.11
N TYR A 102 2.83 -0.05 9.92
CA TYR A 102 3.53 -0.36 8.69
C TYR A 102 4.99 0.14 8.67
N ALA A 103 5.32 1.10 9.52
CA ALA A 103 6.64 1.74 9.61
C ALA A 103 7.49 1.25 10.79
N TYR A 104 7.07 0.20 11.50
CA TYR A 104 7.83 -0.35 12.63
C TYR A 104 9.10 -1.08 12.20
N GLY A 105 9.07 -1.76 11.07
CA GLY A 105 10.19 -2.52 10.50
C GLY A 105 10.99 -1.77 9.45
N ASN A 106 11.58 -2.54 8.56
CA ASN A 106 12.32 -2.00 7.42
C ASN A 106 11.38 -1.37 6.38
N ASP A 107 11.97 -0.53 5.53
CA ASP A 107 11.26 0.14 4.45
C ASP A 107 10.66 -0.89 3.48
N TYR A 108 9.34 -0.90 3.41
CA TYR A 108 8.60 -1.85 2.59
C TYR A 108 8.90 -1.70 1.08
N HIS A 109 9.28 -0.51 0.63
CA HIS A 109 9.68 -0.32 -0.76
C HIS A 109 10.90 -1.19 -1.12
N GLU A 110 11.89 -1.25 -0.23
CA GLU A 110 13.10 -2.06 -0.41
C GLU A 110 12.76 -3.55 -0.35
N VAL A 111 11.99 -3.97 0.66
CA VAL A 111 11.60 -5.37 0.89
C VAL A 111 10.75 -5.89 -0.26
N MET A 112 9.67 -5.18 -0.60
CA MET A 112 8.78 -5.55 -1.70
C MET A 112 9.53 -5.62 -3.04
N ARG A 113 10.31 -4.57 -3.35
CA ARG A 113 11.08 -4.52 -4.59
C ARG A 113 12.05 -5.71 -4.71
N SER A 114 12.76 -6.06 -3.65
CA SER A 114 13.68 -7.21 -3.65
C SER A 114 12.96 -8.52 -3.97
N LYS A 115 11.82 -8.77 -3.32
CA LYS A 115 11.02 -9.98 -3.54
C LYS A 115 10.36 -10.01 -4.92
N LEU A 116 9.85 -8.87 -5.39
CA LEU A 116 9.25 -8.76 -6.72
C LEU A 116 10.28 -8.97 -7.83
N LEU A 117 11.52 -8.49 -7.66
CA LEU A 117 12.60 -8.78 -8.62
C LEU A 117 12.95 -10.26 -8.67
N GLN A 118 12.91 -10.98 -7.54
CA GLN A 118 13.11 -12.43 -7.54
C GLN A 118 11.96 -13.16 -8.24
N LEU A 119 10.71 -12.72 -8.04
CA LEU A 119 9.56 -13.29 -8.75
C LEU A 119 9.63 -12.98 -10.26
N ALA A 120 10.02 -11.78 -10.63
CA ALA A 120 10.21 -11.36 -12.01
C ALA A 120 11.29 -12.22 -12.71
N ALA A 121 12.45 -12.37 -12.08
CA ALA A 121 13.54 -13.21 -12.59
C ALA A 121 13.11 -14.69 -12.74
N PHE A 122 12.30 -15.21 -11.82
CA PHE A 122 11.73 -16.54 -11.96
C PHE A 122 10.86 -16.65 -13.23
N ILE A 123 9.96 -15.67 -13.46
CA ILE A 123 9.08 -15.65 -14.63
C ILE A 123 9.92 -15.56 -15.92
N GLU A 124 10.88 -14.64 -15.98
CA GLU A 124 11.75 -14.44 -17.14
C GLU A 124 12.55 -15.71 -17.48
N ASN A 125 13.14 -16.34 -16.46
CA ASN A 125 13.94 -17.57 -16.65
C ASN A 125 13.09 -18.76 -17.10
N GLN A 126 11.83 -18.87 -16.66
CA GLN A 126 10.95 -19.98 -17.00
C GLN A 126 10.29 -19.82 -18.38
N THR A 127 10.10 -18.58 -18.85
CA THR A 127 9.21 -18.31 -19.98
C THR A 127 9.84 -17.47 -21.08
N GLY A 128 10.93 -16.76 -20.81
CA GLY A 128 11.51 -15.76 -21.71
C GLY A 128 10.68 -14.48 -21.83
N ALA A 129 9.56 -14.34 -21.10
CA ALA A 129 8.70 -13.16 -21.15
C ALA A 129 9.38 -11.97 -20.46
N ALA A 130 9.15 -10.76 -20.98
CA ALA A 130 9.59 -9.54 -20.32
C ALA A 130 8.73 -9.22 -19.09
N THR A 131 9.35 -8.60 -18.09
CA THR A 131 8.66 -8.17 -16.86
C THR A 131 8.97 -6.73 -16.46
N ARG A 132 8.06 -6.12 -15.73
CA ARG A 132 8.22 -4.81 -15.07
C ARG A 132 7.69 -4.86 -13.64
N VAL A 133 8.59 -4.69 -12.68
CA VAL A 133 8.23 -4.62 -11.26
C VAL A 133 7.69 -3.23 -10.91
N CYS A 134 6.58 -3.20 -10.18
CA CYS A 134 5.92 -2.01 -9.68
C CYS A 134 5.66 -2.14 -8.19
N VAL A 135 5.96 -1.09 -7.43
CA VAL A 135 5.64 -0.95 -6.01
C VAL A 135 5.51 0.53 -5.68
N ASP A 136 4.43 0.92 -5.04
CA ASP A 136 4.10 2.24 -4.48
C ASP A 136 4.44 3.44 -5.39
N THR A 137 5.73 3.70 -5.63
CA THR A 137 6.21 4.84 -6.44
C THR A 137 5.99 4.69 -7.95
N ALA A 138 5.67 3.50 -8.42
CA ALA A 138 5.32 3.28 -9.82
C ALA A 138 3.94 3.88 -10.13
N PRO A 139 3.72 4.44 -11.34
CA PRO A 139 2.42 4.98 -11.72
C PRO A 139 1.43 3.88 -12.10
N ILE A 140 1.10 3.02 -11.13
CA ILE A 140 0.12 1.93 -11.25
C ILE A 140 -0.95 2.06 -10.17
N ARG A 141 -2.14 1.52 -10.42
CA ARG A 141 -3.25 1.49 -9.45
C ARG A 141 -3.28 0.16 -8.72
N GLU A 142 -2.34 -0.03 -7.78
CA GLU A 142 -2.12 -1.30 -7.08
C GLU A 142 -3.43 -1.92 -6.53
N LYS A 143 -4.23 -1.15 -5.80
CA LYS A 143 -5.50 -1.65 -5.23
C LYS A 143 -6.51 -2.09 -6.28
N TYR A 144 -6.55 -1.40 -7.43
CA TYR A 144 -7.41 -1.78 -8.55
C TYR A 144 -6.94 -3.12 -9.13
N TRP A 145 -5.66 -3.24 -9.44
CA TRP A 145 -5.12 -4.47 -10.02
C TRP A 145 -5.18 -5.64 -9.06
N ALA A 146 -4.93 -5.43 -7.76
CA ALA A 146 -5.10 -6.45 -6.74
C ALA A 146 -6.56 -6.95 -6.64
N GLN A 147 -7.55 -6.06 -6.81
CA GLN A 147 -8.96 -6.44 -6.87
C GLN A 147 -9.29 -7.20 -8.15
N GLN A 148 -8.79 -6.77 -9.31
CA GLN A 148 -8.97 -7.46 -10.58
C GLN A 148 -8.29 -8.84 -10.59
N ALA A 149 -7.16 -8.97 -9.88
CA ALA A 149 -6.46 -10.24 -9.68
C ALA A 149 -7.07 -11.14 -8.59
N GLY A 150 -8.23 -10.78 -8.03
CA GLY A 150 -8.95 -11.60 -7.05
C GLY A 150 -8.35 -11.62 -5.65
N ILE A 151 -7.33 -10.81 -5.34
CA ILE A 151 -6.65 -10.81 -4.04
C ILE A 151 -7.57 -10.31 -2.93
N GLY A 152 -8.38 -9.29 -3.21
CA GLY A 152 -9.26 -8.69 -2.23
C GLY A 152 -10.10 -7.57 -2.79
N PHE A 153 -10.76 -6.82 -1.95
CA PHE A 153 -11.62 -5.69 -2.33
C PHE A 153 -11.19 -4.40 -1.66
N VAL A 154 -11.49 -3.27 -2.29
CA VAL A 154 -11.21 -1.96 -1.70
C VAL A 154 -12.30 -1.61 -0.70
N GLY A 155 -11.91 -1.50 0.58
CA GLY A 155 -12.82 -1.14 1.66
C GLY A 155 -13.16 0.35 1.69
N ARG A 156 -14.18 0.73 2.52
CA ARG A 156 -14.51 2.15 2.77
C ARG A 156 -13.36 2.97 3.33
N ASN A 157 -12.40 2.33 4.00
CA ASN A 157 -11.16 2.97 4.45
C ASN A 157 -10.13 3.20 3.33
N ASN A 158 -10.52 2.93 2.08
CA ASN A 158 -9.66 3.06 0.90
C ASN A 158 -8.41 2.17 0.93
N LEU A 159 -8.43 1.08 1.70
CA LEU A 159 -7.37 0.06 1.73
C LEU A 159 -7.87 -1.22 1.06
N LEU A 160 -6.93 -2.01 0.53
CA LEU A 160 -7.27 -3.37 0.08
C LEU A 160 -7.51 -4.24 1.31
N ILE A 161 -8.60 -4.98 1.32
CA ILE A 161 -8.96 -5.96 2.34
C ILE A 161 -8.86 -7.35 1.70
N VAL A 162 -7.94 -8.16 2.20
CA VAL A 162 -7.81 -9.57 1.81
C VAL A 162 -8.81 -10.38 2.63
N PRO A 163 -9.78 -11.08 2.01
CA PRO A 163 -10.81 -11.82 2.73
C PRO A 163 -10.23 -12.81 3.75
N GLY A 164 -10.71 -12.74 4.99
CA GLY A 164 -10.25 -13.59 6.08
C GLY A 164 -8.88 -13.22 6.70
N LYS A 165 -8.12 -12.29 6.09
CA LYS A 165 -6.79 -11.90 6.55
C LYS A 165 -6.68 -10.41 6.95
N GLY A 166 -7.60 -9.55 6.50
CA GLY A 166 -7.62 -8.14 6.84
C GLY A 166 -6.90 -7.23 5.83
N SER A 167 -6.42 -6.08 6.28
CA SER A 167 -5.85 -5.04 5.42
C SER A 167 -4.40 -4.64 5.76
N PHE A 168 -3.72 -5.37 6.62
CA PHE A 168 -2.32 -5.10 6.96
C PHE A 168 -1.36 -5.68 5.90
N PHE A 169 -1.53 -5.25 4.65
CA PHE A 169 -0.77 -5.75 3.50
C PHE A 169 -0.14 -4.62 2.70
N PHE A 170 1.12 -4.80 2.32
CA PHE A 170 1.74 -4.09 1.21
C PHE A 170 1.39 -4.80 -0.09
N LEU A 171 1.19 -4.01 -1.14
CA LEU A 171 0.88 -4.50 -2.49
C LEU A 171 2.08 -4.29 -3.40
N GLY A 172 2.12 -5.06 -4.47
CA GLY A 172 3.08 -4.86 -5.53
C GLY A 172 2.70 -5.70 -6.75
N GLU A 173 3.19 -5.30 -7.91
CA GLU A 173 2.85 -5.93 -9.17
C GLU A 173 4.09 -6.30 -9.96
N VAL A 174 3.95 -7.39 -10.72
CA VAL A 174 4.79 -7.72 -11.86
C VAL A 174 3.93 -7.65 -13.11
N VAL A 175 4.11 -6.61 -13.91
CA VAL A 175 3.52 -6.51 -15.25
C VAL A 175 4.38 -7.35 -16.21
N THR A 176 3.76 -8.19 -17.06
CA THR A 176 4.51 -9.10 -17.95
C THR A 176 3.87 -9.26 -19.31
N THR A 177 4.71 -9.55 -20.31
CA THR A 177 4.26 -9.94 -21.65
C THR A 177 3.76 -11.39 -21.72
N LEU A 178 3.91 -12.15 -20.63
CA LEU A 178 3.38 -13.51 -20.51
C LEU A 178 1.84 -13.47 -20.47
N ALA A 179 1.20 -14.19 -21.38
CA ALA A 179 -0.25 -14.37 -21.35
C ALA A 179 -0.62 -15.47 -20.38
N LEU A 180 -1.25 -15.12 -19.27
CA LEU A 180 -1.80 -16.03 -18.26
C LEU A 180 -3.31 -15.89 -18.22
N GLU A 181 -3.99 -16.98 -17.90
CA GLU A 181 -5.42 -16.92 -17.60
C GLU A 181 -5.67 -16.07 -16.35
N PRO A 182 -6.50 -15.02 -16.40
CA PRO A 182 -6.78 -14.19 -15.24
C PRO A 182 -7.49 -14.97 -14.15
N ASP A 183 -7.36 -14.50 -12.92
CA ASP A 183 -8.19 -14.94 -11.80
C ASP A 183 -9.50 -14.12 -11.80
N GLU A 184 -10.56 -14.66 -11.19
CA GLU A 184 -11.81 -13.94 -11.05
C GLU A 184 -11.66 -12.71 -10.14
N PRO A 185 -12.12 -11.52 -10.55
CA PRO A 185 -12.07 -10.34 -9.71
C PRO A 185 -12.81 -10.52 -8.38
N CYS A 186 -12.28 -9.94 -7.31
CA CYS A 186 -12.97 -9.95 -6.03
C CYS A 186 -14.15 -8.97 -6.04
N THR A 187 -15.37 -9.50 -5.88
CA THR A 187 -16.63 -8.75 -5.88
C THR A 187 -17.15 -8.42 -4.48
N MET A 188 -16.43 -8.79 -3.43
CA MET A 188 -16.83 -8.48 -2.04
C MET A 188 -16.85 -6.97 -1.79
N VAL A 189 -17.64 -6.56 -0.80
CA VAL A 189 -17.77 -5.16 -0.35
C VAL A 189 -17.94 -5.10 1.17
N CYS A 190 -17.77 -3.93 1.76
CA CYS A 190 -17.95 -3.70 3.20
C CYS A 190 -19.41 -3.86 3.70
N GLY A 191 -20.40 -4.01 2.83
CA GLY A 191 -21.80 -3.95 3.21
C GLY A 191 -22.17 -2.62 3.89
N GLU A 192 -22.92 -2.66 4.99
CA GLU A 192 -23.37 -1.46 5.72
C GLU A 192 -22.40 -0.96 6.79
N CYS A 193 -21.27 -1.65 7.01
CA CYS A 193 -20.29 -1.29 8.03
C CYS A 193 -19.68 0.10 7.78
N ARG A 194 -19.69 0.98 8.79
CA ARG A 194 -19.17 2.35 8.72
C ARG A 194 -18.14 2.67 9.80
N ARG A 195 -17.65 1.69 10.54
CA ARG A 195 -16.74 1.89 11.69
C ARG A 195 -15.53 2.75 11.34
N CYS A 196 -14.89 2.54 10.19
CA CYS A 196 -13.73 3.32 9.77
C CYS A 196 -14.07 4.79 9.44
N VAL A 197 -15.27 5.06 8.93
CA VAL A 197 -15.77 6.42 8.67
C VAL A 197 -15.98 7.16 9.99
N GLU A 198 -16.64 6.51 10.95
CA GLU A 198 -16.95 7.05 12.28
C GLU A 198 -15.69 7.25 13.14
N ALA A 199 -14.73 6.33 13.04
CA ALA A 199 -13.46 6.40 13.79
C ALA A 199 -12.44 7.35 13.17
N CYS A 200 -12.65 7.86 11.95
CA CYS A 200 -11.65 8.70 11.27
C CYS A 200 -11.50 10.05 11.97
N PRO A 201 -10.35 10.37 12.60
CA PRO A 201 -10.20 11.57 13.43
C PRO A 201 -10.33 12.88 12.62
N GLY A 202 -9.99 12.84 11.32
CA GLY A 202 -10.10 14.00 10.44
C GLY A 202 -11.37 14.01 9.60
N GLY A 203 -12.19 12.95 9.61
CA GLY A 203 -13.36 12.83 8.74
C GLY A 203 -12.97 12.74 7.26
N ALA A 204 -11.87 12.03 6.96
CA ALA A 204 -11.34 11.93 5.60
C ALA A 204 -12.11 10.97 4.69
N LEU A 205 -12.92 10.05 5.26
CA LEU A 205 -13.58 8.98 4.52
C LEU A 205 -15.03 9.35 4.23
N SER A 206 -15.43 9.24 2.97
CA SER A 206 -16.84 9.45 2.60
C SER A 206 -17.71 8.30 3.10
N ALA A 207 -18.95 8.62 3.44
CA ALA A 207 -19.89 7.66 4.03
C ALA A 207 -20.23 6.49 3.09
N ASP A 208 -20.22 6.75 1.78
CA ASP A 208 -20.47 5.77 0.73
C ASP A 208 -19.20 5.00 0.29
N GLY A 209 -18.03 5.38 0.79
CA GLY A 209 -16.75 4.78 0.40
C GLY A 209 -16.24 5.23 -0.98
N SER A 210 -16.86 6.22 -1.60
CA SER A 210 -16.49 6.67 -2.95
C SER A 210 -15.17 7.43 -2.98
N ALA A 211 -14.79 8.09 -1.88
CA ALA A 211 -13.59 8.90 -1.82
C ALA A 211 -12.92 8.90 -0.44
N ALA A 212 -11.61 9.14 -0.45
CA ALA A 212 -10.83 9.51 0.72
C ALA A 212 -10.18 10.87 0.45
N ASP A 213 -10.49 11.87 1.29
CA ASP A 213 -9.96 13.22 1.16
C ASP A 213 -8.64 13.35 1.95
N ALA A 214 -7.51 13.38 1.24
CA ALA A 214 -6.19 13.48 1.87
C ALA A 214 -5.98 14.79 2.63
N ARG A 215 -6.72 15.86 2.30
CA ARG A 215 -6.70 17.13 3.08
C ARG A 215 -7.14 16.90 4.52
N ARG A 216 -7.96 15.89 4.76
CA ARG A 216 -8.52 15.51 6.07
C ARG A 216 -7.90 14.26 6.65
N CYS A 217 -6.98 13.59 5.94
CA CYS A 217 -6.32 12.37 6.39
C CYS A 217 -5.11 12.69 7.27
N LEU A 218 -5.12 12.30 8.54
CA LEU A 218 -3.97 12.50 9.43
C LEU A 218 -2.70 11.86 8.91
N SER A 219 -2.78 10.68 8.29
CA SER A 219 -1.62 10.02 7.70
C SER A 219 -0.97 10.91 6.64
N CYS A 220 -1.75 11.46 5.71
CA CYS A 220 -1.24 12.38 4.70
C CYS A 220 -0.61 13.62 5.33
N GLN A 221 -1.28 14.25 6.31
CA GLN A 221 -0.80 15.46 6.94
C GLN A 221 0.51 15.25 7.71
N LEU A 222 0.65 14.13 8.41
CA LEU A 222 1.83 13.84 9.23
C LEU A 222 3.03 13.36 8.39
N ILE A 223 2.79 12.76 7.22
CA ILE A 223 3.84 12.17 6.37
C ILE A 223 4.22 13.09 5.21
N GLU A 224 3.23 13.54 4.42
CA GLU A 224 3.47 14.18 3.13
C GLU A 224 3.57 15.69 3.21
N ARG A 225 2.81 16.32 4.11
CA ARG A 225 2.81 17.79 4.21
C ARG A 225 4.16 18.31 4.66
N ARG A 226 4.58 19.40 4.01
CA ARG A 226 5.74 20.22 4.39
C ARG A 226 5.27 21.55 5.00
N GLY A 227 6.11 22.19 5.82
CA GLY A 227 5.73 23.40 6.54
C GLY A 227 4.76 23.15 7.70
N GLU A 228 3.93 24.10 8.03
CA GLU A 228 3.03 24.06 9.18
C GLU A 228 1.84 23.11 8.96
N LEU A 229 1.37 22.52 10.06
CA LEU A 229 0.17 21.69 10.05
C LEU A 229 -1.07 22.58 10.18
N PRO A 230 -2.17 22.23 9.49
CA PRO A 230 -3.46 22.87 9.74
C PRO A 230 -3.88 22.72 11.20
N GLU A 231 -4.55 23.72 11.75
CA GLU A 231 -4.98 23.75 13.16
C GLU A 231 -5.78 22.50 13.57
N TRP A 232 -6.69 22.04 12.72
CA TRP A 232 -7.48 20.83 13.00
C TRP A 232 -6.61 19.58 13.22
N VAL A 233 -5.40 19.51 12.60
CA VAL A 233 -4.47 18.39 12.80
C VAL A 233 -3.95 18.37 14.22
N ALA A 234 -3.59 19.53 14.78
CA ALA A 234 -3.13 19.64 16.17
C ALA A 234 -4.19 19.14 17.15
N GLN A 235 -5.47 19.45 16.87
CA GLN A 235 -6.60 19.02 17.69
C GLN A 235 -6.90 17.51 17.55
N ALA A 236 -6.79 16.95 16.34
CA ALA A 236 -7.22 15.59 16.01
C ALA A 236 -6.12 14.52 16.14
N LYS A 237 -4.83 14.90 16.07
CA LYS A 237 -3.73 13.93 16.01
C LYS A 237 -3.46 13.20 17.34
N GLY A 238 -3.83 13.78 18.49
CA GLY A 238 -3.43 13.26 19.79
C GLY A 238 -1.89 13.14 19.89
N ASN A 239 -1.39 11.98 20.26
CA ASN A 239 0.05 11.69 20.31
C ASN A 239 0.61 11.03 19.02
N ARG A 240 -0.12 11.05 17.91
CA ARG A 240 0.36 10.49 16.63
C ARG A 240 1.50 11.33 16.07
N LEU A 241 2.60 10.64 15.78
CA LEU A 241 3.83 11.22 15.25
C LEU A 241 3.97 11.00 13.74
N TYR A 242 3.61 9.80 13.27
CA TYR A 242 3.81 9.39 11.89
C TYR A 242 2.72 8.43 11.44
N GLY A 243 1.96 8.79 10.42
CA GLY A 243 0.87 7.97 9.94
C GLY A 243 -0.36 7.96 10.86
N CYS A 244 -1.31 7.08 10.56
CA CYS A 244 -2.55 6.92 11.32
C CYS A 244 -3.20 5.59 10.96
N ASP A 245 -3.44 4.73 11.93
CA ASP A 245 -4.00 3.39 11.70
C ASP A 245 -5.48 3.27 12.13
N GLU A 246 -6.15 4.35 12.55
CA GLU A 246 -7.49 4.29 13.15
C GLU A 246 -8.51 3.55 12.27
N CYS A 247 -8.50 3.82 10.97
CA CYS A 247 -9.42 3.18 10.04
C CYS A 247 -9.11 1.69 9.79
N GLN A 248 -7.89 1.23 10.13
CA GLN A 248 -7.50 -0.18 10.10
C GLN A 248 -7.81 -0.87 11.43
N LEU A 249 -7.47 -0.22 12.55
CA LEU A 249 -7.62 -0.80 13.89
C LEU A 249 -9.09 -1.05 14.24
N CYS A 250 -10.01 -0.18 13.81
CA CYS A 250 -11.44 -0.35 14.04
C CYS A 250 -12.11 -1.31 13.03
N CYS A 251 -11.40 -1.76 11.99
CA CYS A 251 -11.99 -2.56 10.93
C CYS A 251 -12.23 -4.01 11.39
N PRO A 252 -13.47 -4.54 11.29
CA PRO A 252 -13.76 -5.90 11.73
C PRO A 252 -13.03 -6.98 10.90
N HIS A 253 -12.64 -6.69 9.68
CA HIS A 253 -11.85 -7.61 8.87
C HIS A 253 -10.45 -7.84 9.44
N ASN A 254 -9.95 -6.93 10.28
CA ASN A 254 -8.64 -7.03 10.94
C ASN A 254 -8.67 -7.78 12.29
N ALA A 255 -9.87 -8.13 12.78
CA ALA A 255 -10.00 -8.80 14.08
C ALA A 255 -9.31 -10.18 14.16
N LYS A 256 -9.01 -10.79 13.01
CA LYS A 256 -8.33 -12.09 12.89
C LYS A 256 -6.99 -11.97 12.16
N ALA A 257 -6.42 -10.76 12.05
CA ALA A 257 -5.12 -10.57 11.43
C ALA A 257 -4.07 -11.44 12.14
N GLN A 258 -3.26 -12.14 11.36
CA GLN A 258 -2.18 -12.99 11.87
C GLN A 258 -0.85 -12.26 11.73
N PRO A 259 0.09 -12.43 12.66
CA PRO A 259 1.43 -11.84 12.55
C PRO A 259 2.12 -12.26 11.25
N THR A 260 2.87 -11.32 10.67
CA THR A 260 3.67 -11.61 9.47
C THR A 260 4.80 -12.60 9.75
N GLY A 261 5.10 -13.42 8.76
CA GLY A 261 6.32 -14.24 8.74
C GLY A 261 7.54 -13.53 8.14
N GLU A 262 7.41 -12.24 7.71
CA GLU A 262 8.51 -11.49 7.11
C GLU A 262 9.44 -10.89 8.18
N PRO A 263 10.68 -11.40 8.33
CA PRO A 263 11.56 -10.96 9.41
C PRO A 263 11.97 -9.48 9.31
N LEU A 264 12.04 -8.94 8.08
CA LEU A 264 12.42 -7.54 7.85
C LEU A 264 11.35 -6.55 8.28
N PHE A 265 10.12 -7.01 8.52
CA PHE A 265 9.04 -6.19 9.07
C PHE A 265 8.93 -6.27 10.59
N ALA A 266 9.79 -7.08 11.25
CA ALA A 266 9.81 -7.14 12.71
C ALA A 266 9.95 -5.74 13.31
N PRO A 267 9.12 -5.40 14.33
CA PRO A 267 9.17 -4.10 14.97
C PRO A 267 10.54 -3.84 15.59
N ARG A 268 11.12 -2.70 15.28
CA ARG A 268 12.44 -2.31 15.78
C ARG A 268 12.29 -1.70 17.17
N GLU A 269 12.98 -2.25 18.15
CA GLU A 269 12.93 -1.79 19.55
C GLU A 269 13.22 -0.29 19.69
N GLU A 270 14.15 0.25 18.90
CA GLU A 270 14.44 1.68 18.89
C GLU A 270 13.23 2.53 18.46
N ILE A 271 12.37 2.00 17.55
CA ILE A 271 11.16 2.69 17.09
C ILE A 271 10.04 2.55 18.11
N LEU A 272 9.87 1.35 18.68
CA LEU A 272 8.79 1.08 19.64
C LEU A 272 8.92 1.90 20.92
N ASN A 273 10.14 2.18 21.35
CA ASN A 273 10.43 2.87 22.62
C ASN A 273 10.76 4.35 22.47
N LEU A 274 10.66 4.92 21.26
CA LEU A 274 11.03 6.30 20.96
C LEU A 274 10.13 7.28 21.72
N THR A 275 10.72 8.09 22.62
CA THR A 275 9.98 9.08 23.42
C THR A 275 9.93 10.45 22.72
N ALA A 276 9.06 11.33 23.20
CA ALA A 276 9.01 12.71 22.73
C ALA A 276 10.33 13.45 22.99
N ALA A 277 10.97 13.24 24.16
CA ALA A 277 12.24 13.83 24.50
C ALA A 277 13.38 13.38 23.55
N ASP A 278 13.38 12.09 23.17
CA ASP A 278 14.35 11.58 22.21
C ASP A 278 14.23 12.26 20.85
N ILE A 279 12.99 12.49 20.40
CA ILE A 279 12.74 13.15 19.11
C ILE A 279 13.08 14.64 19.16
N GLU A 280 12.75 15.33 20.26
CA GLU A 280 13.09 16.75 20.45
C GLU A 280 14.61 16.97 20.45
N ALA A 281 15.35 16.13 21.18
CA ALA A 281 16.81 16.20 21.26
C ALA A 281 17.52 15.64 20.02
N MET A 282 16.83 14.90 19.15
CA MET A 282 17.42 14.18 18.02
C MET A 282 18.14 15.11 17.06
N THR A 283 19.37 14.76 16.73
CA THR A 283 20.18 15.41 15.69
C THR A 283 19.97 14.73 14.32
N GLN A 284 20.36 15.41 13.24
CA GLN A 284 20.23 14.84 11.89
C GLN A 284 21.07 13.54 11.71
N PRO A 285 22.30 13.42 12.23
CA PRO A 285 23.03 12.15 12.18
C PRO A 285 22.32 11.01 12.93
N GLN A 286 21.75 11.27 14.11
CA GLN A 286 20.96 10.30 14.86
C GLN A 286 19.71 9.86 14.09
N PHE A 287 18.98 10.80 13.51
CA PHE A 287 17.83 10.52 12.65
C PHE A 287 18.24 9.61 11.47
N SER A 288 19.32 9.95 10.78
CA SER A 288 19.78 9.17 9.63
C SER A 288 20.19 7.73 10.00
N ARG A 289 20.72 7.53 11.20
CA ARG A 289 21.10 6.22 11.74
C ARG A 289 19.88 5.42 12.19
N ILE A 290 19.04 5.99 13.06
CA ILE A 290 17.86 5.32 13.64
C ILE A 290 16.87 4.90 12.56
N PHE A 291 16.60 5.79 11.62
CA PHE A 291 15.66 5.54 10.53
C PHE A 291 16.33 5.10 9.23
N ALA A 292 17.57 4.57 9.29
CA ALA A 292 18.15 3.89 8.14
C ALA A 292 17.22 2.75 7.70
N HIS A 293 16.98 2.64 6.38
CA HIS A 293 16.05 1.64 5.82
C HIS A 293 14.65 1.65 6.47
N SER A 294 14.11 2.82 6.76
CA SER A 294 12.76 2.99 7.34
C SER A 294 11.93 3.96 6.51
N ALA A 295 10.65 3.64 6.30
CA ALA A 295 9.69 4.51 5.65
C ALA A 295 9.53 5.87 6.38
N ILE A 296 9.87 5.95 7.66
CA ILE A 296 9.81 7.18 8.47
C ILE A 296 10.68 8.30 7.90
N LYS A 297 11.75 7.97 7.16
CA LYS A 297 12.57 8.96 6.45
C LYS A 297 11.76 9.92 5.57
N ARG A 298 10.60 9.49 5.09
CA ARG A 298 9.71 10.30 4.26
C ARG A 298 9.31 11.61 4.93
N ALA A 299 9.05 11.60 6.25
CA ALA A 299 8.67 12.80 7.00
C ALA A 299 9.85 13.76 7.24
N LYS A 300 11.10 13.29 7.16
CA LYS A 300 12.32 14.00 7.59
C LYS A 300 12.31 14.31 9.10
N LEU A 301 13.46 14.64 9.67
CA LEU A 301 13.58 15.03 11.09
C LEU A 301 12.72 16.25 11.42
N GLU A 302 12.71 17.23 10.54
CA GLU A 302 11.90 18.44 10.68
C GLU A 302 10.41 18.12 10.81
N GLY A 303 9.90 17.20 9.96
CA GLY A 303 8.51 16.75 10.02
C GLY A 303 8.17 16.03 11.33
N LEU A 304 9.05 15.16 11.83
CA LEU A 304 8.84 14.50 13.12
C LEU A 304 8.80 15.51 14.27
N LYS A 305 9.77 16.45 14.33
CA LYS A 305 9.79 17.52 15.36
C LYS A 305 8.55 18.43 15.27
N ARG A 306 8.11 18.77 14.05
CA ARG A 306 6.87 19.50 13.82
C ARG A 306 5.66 18.73 14.37
N ASN A 307 5.58 17.42 14.09
CA ASN A 307 4.46 16.58 14.50
C ASN A 307 4.38 16.36 16.01
N LEU A 308 5.43 16.60 16.78
CA LEU A 308 5.40 16.63 18.26
C LEU A 308 4.68 17.86 18.81
N LYS A 309 4.75 19.00 18.13
CA LYS A 309 4.13 20.26 18.62
C LYS A 309 2.63 20.06 18.77
N ARG A 310 2.09 20.58 19.87
CA ARG A 310 0.66 20.58 20.20
C ARG A 310 -0.06 21.69 19.47
#